data_cbcd6477a1da21ecfe27b760d777e6ef
#
_entry.id   cbcd6477a1da21ecfe27b760d777e6ef
#
_cell.length_a   1.000
_cell.length_b   1.000
_cell.length_c   1.000
_cell.angle_alpha   90.00
_cell.angle_beta   90.00
_cell.angle_gamma   90.00
#
_symmetry.space_group_name_H-M   'P 1'
#
loop_
_entity.id
_entity.type
_entity.pdbx_description
1 polymer ?
#
loop_
_entity_poly.entity_id
_entity_poly.type
_entity_poly.pdbx_seq_one_letter_code
_entity_poly.pdbx_strand_id
1 'polypeptide(L)'
;MQMILQQAQKMQQDLMSAQAELAESEVTGQAGGDLVTVTLTGSGEVRSVTIDPKVVDPDDVETLQDLILGAMADAHRALQELTQQKMGPLASALGGPGGGFSLPGM
;
A
#
# COMPACT_ATOMS: atom_id res chain seq x y z
N MET A 1 6.30 5.65 -35.92
CA MET A 1 5.41 6.58 -35.24
C MET A 1 4.22 5.88 -34.61
N GLN A 2 3.48 5.12 -35.42
CA GLN A 2 2.29 4.43 -34.88
C GLN A 2 2.64 3.44 -33.79
N MET A 3 3.77 2.75 -33.90
CA MET A 3 4.16 1.80 -32.87
C MET A 3 4.44 2.48 -31.54
N ILE A 4 5.03 3.66 -31.57
CA ILE A 4 5.31 4.41 -30.35
C ILE A 4 4.01 4.86 -29.70
N LEU A 5 3.06 5.32 -30.48
CA LEU A 5 1.79 5.73 -29.95
C LEU A 5 1.01 4.57 -29.34
N GLN A 6 1.06 3.40 -30.00
CA GLN A 6 0.39 2.22 -29.47
C GLN A 6 1.04 1.78 -28.16
N GLN A 7 2.33 1.82 -28.05
CA GLN A 7 3.01 1.48 -26.81
C GLN A 7 2.67 2.44 -25.71
N ALA A 8 2.60 3.72 -26.01
CA ALA A 8 2.23 4.71 -25.01
C ALA A 8 0.81 4.51 -24.51
N GLN A 9 -0.11 4.21 -25.43
CA GLN A 9 -1.49 3.95 -25.04
C GLN A 9 -1.61 2.70 -24.19
N LYS A 10 -0.88 1.65 -24.57
CA LYS A 10 -0.89 0.42 -23.79
C LYS A 10 -0.33 0.66 -22.38
N MET A 11 0.72 1.43 -22.27
CA MET A 11 1.30 1.78 -20.99
C MET A 11 0.30 2.52 -20.11
N GLN A 12 -0.43 3.47 -20.69
CA GLN A 12 -1.47 4.18 -19.95
C GLN A 12 -2.54 3.22 -19.45
N GLN A 13 -2.98 2.31 -20.31
CA GLN A 13 -3.97 1.32 -19.91
C GLN A 13 -3.45 0.42 -18.81
N ASP A 14 -2.21 -0.04 -18.92
CA ASP A 14 -1.60 -0.89 -17.92
C ASP A 14 -1.50 -0.16 -16.58
N LEU A 15 -1.13 1.11 -16.62
CA LEU A 15 -1.04 1.91 -15.41
C LEU A 15 -2.41 2.09 -14.77
N MET A 16 -3.43 2.40 -15.57
CA MET A 16 -4.77 2.56 -15.07
C MET A 16 -5.31 1.26 -14.48
N SER A 17 -5.03 0.14 -15.14
CA SER A 17 -5.44 -1.17 -14.64
C SER A 17 -4.76 -1.48 -13.33
N ALA A 18 -3.48 -1.20 -13.21
CA ALA A 18 -2.75 -1.44 -11.97
C ALA A 18 -3.30 -0.59 -10.84
N GLN A 19 -3.62 0.67 -11.12
CA GLN A 19 -4.20 1.54 -10.12
C GLN A 19 -5.59 1.08 -9.69
N ALA A 20 -6.39 0.60 -10.64
CA ALA A 20 -7.71 0.06 -10.35
C ALA A 20 -7.61 -1.19 -9.50
N GLU A 21 -6.67 -2.08 -9.82
CA GLU A 21 -6.44 -3.27 -9.01
C GLU A 21 -6.01 -2.90 -7.60
N LEU A 22 -5.14 -1.91 -7.45
CA LEU A 22 -4.72 -1.44 -6.14
C LEU A 22 -5.90 -0.90 -5.36
N ALA A 23 -6.75 -0.11 -6.00
CA ALA A 23 -7.90 0.48 -5.32
C ALA A 23 -8.87 -0.58 -4.81
N GLU A 24 -8.99 -1.70 -5.51
CA GLU A 24 -9.84 -2.80 -5.11
C GLU A 24 -9.18 -3.75 -4.12
N SER A 25 -7.87 -3.67 -3.98
CA SER A 25 -7.13 -4.52 -3.06
C SER A 25 -7.26 -4.02 -1.64
N GLU A 26 -6.98 -4.92 -0.70
CA GLU A 26 -6.96 -4.60 0.71
C GLU A 26 -5.70 -5.18 1.33
N VAL A 27 -5.16 -4.47 2.30
CA VAL A 27 -4.08 -4.96 3.11
C VAL A 27 -4.47 -4.84 4.57
N THR A 28 -3.89 -5.67 5.41
CA THR A 28 -4.14 -5.62 6.83
C THR A 28 -2.84 -5.42 7.58
N GLY A 29 -2.95 -4.74 8.72
CA GLY A 29 -1.87 -4.63 9.67
C GLY A 29 -2.38 -5.00 11.04
N GLN A 30 -1.49 -5.50 11.88
CA GLN A 30 -1.85 -6.00 13.20
C GLN A 30 -0.85 -5.51 14.23
N ALA A 31 -1.32 -5.42 15.44
CA ALA A 31 -0.46 -5.13 16.59
C ALA A 31 -0.90 -5.98 17.76
N GLY A 32 0.08 -6.39 18.56
CA GLY A 32 -0.19 -7.27 19.70
C GLY A 32 -0.74 -8.61 19.28
N GLY A 33 -0.26 -9.15 18.17
CA GLY A 33 -0.89 -10.32 17.57
C GLY A 33 -2.19 -9.90 16.89
N ASP A 34 -3.29 -10.47 17.31
CA ASP A 34 -4.60 -10.17 16.72
C ASP A 34 -5.40 -9.15 17.54
N LEU A 35 -4.76 -8.46 18.48
CA LEU A 35 -5.49 -7.58 19.38
C LEU A 35 -6.07 -6.36 18.67
N VAL A 36 -5.32 -5.79 17.74
CA VAL A 36 -5.81 -4.69 16.90
C VAL A 36 -5.45 -5.00 15.46
N THR A 37 -6.43 -4.93 14.59
CA THR A 37 -6.24 -5.16 13.15
C THR A 37 -6.81 -3.98 12.40
N VAL A 38 -6.03 -3.44 11.47
CA VAL A 38 -6.44 -2.34 10.60
C VAL A 38 -6.44 -2.85 9.16
N THR A 39 -7.51 -2.55 8.45
CA THR A 39 -7.62 -2.88 7.02
C THR A 39 -7.60 -1.58 6.23
N LEU A 40 -6.69 -1.51 5.27
CA LEU A 40 -6.57 -0.37 4.35
C LEU A 40 -6.90 -0.83 2.94
N THR A 41 -7.49 0.08 2.16
CA THR A 41 -7.60 -0.15 0.73
C THR A 41 -6.26 0.13 0.07
N GLY A 42 -6.12 -0.30 -1.18
CA GLY A 42 -4.91 -0.03 -1.95
C GLY A 42 -4.66 1.44 -2.21
N SER A 43 -5.69 2.27 -2.06
CA SER A 43 -5.54 3.72 -2.18
C SER A 43 -5.18 4.39 -0.84
N GLY A 44 -5.05 3.61 0.22
CA GLY A 44 -4.63 4.14 1.51
C GLY A 44 -5.76 4.53 2.45
N GLU A 45 -6.99 4.26 2.08
CA GLU A 45 -8.12 4.58 2.95
C GLU A 45 -8.29 3.51 4.01
N VAL A 46 -8.62 3.94 5.23
CA VAL A 46 -8.92 3.00 6.31
C VAL A 46 -10.32 2.43 6.09
N ARG A 47 -10.38 1.13 5.90
CA ARG A 47 -11.65 0.46 5.67
C ARG A 47 -12.28 -0.02 6.95
N SER A 48 -11.47 -0.54 7.86
CA SER A 48 -11.98 -1.03 9.14
C SER A 48 -10.86 -1.07 10.16
N VAL A 49 -11.27 -1.01 11.41
CA VAL A 49 -10.40 -1.22 12.56
C VAL A 49 -11.11 -2.20 13.47
N THR A 50 -10.46 -3.31 13.75
CA THR A 50 -10.99 -4.32 14.66
C THR A 50 -10.18 -4.33 15.92
N ILE A 51 -10.84 -4.23 17.06
CA ILE A 51 -10.19 -4.15 18.36
C ILE A 51 -10.73 -5.27 19.22
N ASP A 52 -9.81 -6.09 19.76
CA ASP A 52 -10.21 -7.14 20.71
C ASP A 52 -10.62 -6.47 22.03
N PRO A 53 -11.78 -6.83 22.59
CA PRO A 53 -12.21 -6.24 23.85
C PRO A 53 -11.23 -6.38 24.99
N LYS A 54 -10.33 -7.35 24.92
CA LYS A 54 -9.35 -7.56 25.98
C LYS A 54 -8.42 -6.37 26.18
N VAL A 55 -8.21 -5.56 25.13
CA VAL A 55 -7.31 -4.41 25.21
C VAL A 55 -8.05 -3.12 25.49
N VAL A 56 -9.36 -3.18 25.65
CA VAL A 56 -10.15 -2.00 25.96
C VAL A 56 -10.24 -1.88 27.47
N ASP A 57 -9.30 -1.14 28.04
CA ASP A 57 -9.21 -0.92 29.46
C ASP A 57 -9.24 0.59 29.71
N PRO A 58 -10.29 1.09 30.35
CA PRO A 58 -10.40 2.53 30.61
C PRO A 58 -9.27 3.09 31.46
N ASP A 59 -8.60 2.22 32.22
CA ASP A 59 -7.50 2.64 33.06
C ASP A 59 -6.17 2.60 32.34
N ASP A 60 -6.13 2.09 31.10
CA ASP A 60 -4.91 1.97 30.32
C ASP A 60 -5.17 2.26 28.86
N VAL A 61 -5.59 3.47 28.59
CA VAL A 61 -5.91 3.91 27.22
C VAL A 61 -4.64 4.01 26.38
N GLU A 62 -3.51 4.30 27.01
CA GLU A 62 -2.25 4.43 26.27
C GLU A 62 -1.86 3.16 25.53
N THR A 63 -2.04 2.01 26.15
CA THR A 63 -1.72 0.73 25.50
C THR A 63 -2.59 0.57 24.25
N LEU A 64 -3.88 0.89 24.34
CA LEU A 64 -4.74 0.81 23.17
C LEU A 64 -4.30 1.75 22.07
N GLN A 65 -3.94 2.99 22.43
CA GLN A 65 -3.44 3.95 21.46
C GLN A 65 -2.20 3.46 20.75
N ASP A 66 -1.26 2.90 21.50
CA ASP A 66 -0.02 2.38 20.92
C ASP A 66 -0.29 1.19 20.00
N LEU A 67 -1.22 0.33 20.36
CA LEU A 67 -1.59 -0.80 19.52
C LEU A 67 -2.22 -0.33 18.22
N ILE A 68 -3.08 0.67 18.27
CA ILE A 68 -3.69 1.22 17.06
C ILE A 68 -2.61 1.82 16.16
N LEU A 69 -1.69 2.59 16.72
CA LEU A 69 -0.59 3.16 15.94
C LEU A 69 0.27 2.07 15.31
N GLY A 70 0.58 1.04 16.08
CA GLY A 70 1.37 -0.08 15.56
C GLY A 70 0.65 -0.83 14.45
N ALA A 71 -0.64 -1.06 14.58
CA ALA A 71 -1.43 -1.73 13.55
C ALA A 71 -1.51 -0.87 12.28
N MET A 72 -1.67 0.45 12.43
CA MET A 72 -1.67 1.36 11.29
C MET A 72 -0.33 1.35 10.57
N ALA A 73 0.76 1.40 11.32
CA ALA A 73 2.09 1.36 10.73
C ALA A 73 2.32 0.06 9.98
N ASP A 74 1.89 -1.05 10.56
CA ASP A 74 2.02 -2.36 9.92
C ASP A 74 1.18 -2.42 8.62
N ALA A 75 -0.03 -1.87 8.66
CA ALA A 75 -0.88 -1.81 7.48
C ALA A 75 -0.26 -0.94 6.38
N HIS A 76 0.32 0.19 6.74
CA HIS A 76 0.97 1.05 5.76
C HIS A 76 2.18 0.37 5.13
N ARG A 77 2.93 -0.38 5.92
CA ARG A 77 4.05 -1.15 5.38
C ARG A 77 3.56 -2.19 4.40
N ALA A 78 2.49 -2.91 4.75
CA ALA A 78 1.89 -3.89 3.85
C ALA A 78 1.39 -3.23 2.57
N LEU A 79 0.84 -2.03 2.67
CA LEU A 79 0.37 -1.29 1.51
C LEU A 79 1.54 -0.90 0.60
N GLN A 80 2.65 -0.46 1.17
CA GLN A 80 3.83 -0.13 0.38
C GLN A 80 4.36 -1.34 -0.37
N GLU A 81 4.39 -2.49 0.29
CA GLU A 81 4.81 -3.73 -0.35
C GLU A 81 3.87 -4.11 -1.50
N LEU A 82 2.56 -3.99 -1.29
CA LEU A 82 1.60 -4.28 -2.34
C LEU A 82 1.77 -3.34 -3.53
N THR A 83 1.95 -2.06 -3.25
CA THR A 83 2.15 -1.06 -4.29
C THR A 83 3.39 -1.38 -5.12
N GLN A 84 4.48 -1.74 -4.47
CA GLN A 84 5.70 -2.13 -5.17
C GLN A 84 5.47 -3.36 -6.03
N GLN A 85 4.74 -4.35 -5.54
CA GLN A 85 4.44 -5.55 -6.30
C GLN A 85 3.61 -5.24 -7.54
N LYS A 86 2.60 -4.38 -7.41
CA LYS A 86 1.70 -4.08 -8.52
C LYS A 86 2.30 -3.12 -9.51
N MET A 87 3.07 -2.15 -9.03
CA MET A 87 3.63 -1.10 -9.88
C MET A 87 5.07 -1.37 -10.31
N GLY A 88 5.72 -2.34 -9.68
CA GLY A 88 7.11 -2.65 -9.98
C GLY A 88 7.38 -2.98 -11.43
N PRO A 89 6.57 -3.85 -12.08
CA PRO A 89 6.78 -4.16 -13.49
C PRO A 89 6.67 -2.95 -14.40
N LEU A 90 5.76 -2.03 -14.07
CA LEU A 90 5.61 -0.81 -14.84
C LEU A 90 6.82 0.11 -14.65
N ALA A 91 7.30 0.23 -13.44
CA ALA A 91 8.48 1.02 -13.15
C ALA A 91 9.70 0.47 -13.87
N SER A 92 9.84 -0.86 -13.92
CA SER A 92 10.92 -1.50 -14.65
C SER A 92 10.81 -1.22 -16.15
N ALA A 93 9.60 -1.23 -16.68
CA ALA A 93 9.38 -0.94 -18.09
C ALA A 93 9.73 0.50 -18.43
N LEU A 94 9.58 1.41 -17.48
CA LEU A 94 9.85 2.82 -17.69
C LEU A 94 11.31 3.20 -17.59
N GLY A 95 12.15 2.37 -17.03
CA GLY A 95 13.54 2.76 -16.93
C GLY A 95 14.36 1.83 -16.09
N GLY A 96 13.75 0.75 -15.68
CA GLY A 96 14.41 -0.19 -14.82
C GLY A 96 14.51 0.31 -13.40
N PRO A 97 14.88 -0.57 -12.49
CA PRO A 97 14.92 -0.23 -11.08
C PRO A 97 16.00 0.77 -10.80
N GLY A 98 15.58 1.98 -10.72
CA GLY A 98 16.44 3.06 -10.26
C GLY A 98 17.47 3.56 -11.25
N GLY A 99 17.95 2.70 -12.12
CA GLY A 99 19.07 3.06 -12.95
C GLY A 99 18.74 4.09 -13.99
N GLY A 100 17.82 3.73 -14.87
CA GLY A 100 17.49 4.58 -15.99
C GLY A 100 16.81 5.85 -15.59
N PHE A 101 16.25 5.84 -14.42
CA PHE A 101 15.55 7.01 -13.94
C PHE A 101 16.34 7.83 -12.98
N SER A 102 17.53 7.44 -12.71
CA SER A 102 18.40 8.27 -11.93
C SER A 102 18.56 9.55 -12.67
N LEU A 103 18.07 10.58 -12.11
CA LEU A 103 18.24 11.86 -12.75
C LEU A 103 19.67 12.25 -12.78
N PRO A 104 20.06 12.94 -13.84
CA PRO A 104 21.41 13.47 -13.88
C PRO A 104 21.66 14.33 -12.67
N GLY A 105 22.73 14.07 -12.02
CA GLY A 105 23.04 14.83 -10.83
C GLY A 105 22.56 14.20 -9.54
N MET A 106 21.95 13.06 -9.62
CA MET A 106 21.52 12.36 -8.43
C MET A 106 22.34 11.12 -8.17
#